data_a0259fa7a844f096e79391caea4c7a42
#
_entry.id   a0259fa7a844f096e79391caea4c7a42
#
_cell.length_a   1.000
_cell.length_b   1.000
_cell.length_c   1.000
_cell.angle_alpha   90.00
_cell.angle_beta   90.00
_cell.angle_gamma   90.00
#
_symmetry.space_group_name_H-M   'P 1'
#
loop_
_entity.id
_entity.type
_entity.pdbx_description
1 polymer ?
#
loop_
_entity_poly.entity_id
_entity_poly.type
_entity_poly.pdbx_seq_one_letter_code
_entity_poly.pdbx_strand_id
1 'polypeptide(L)'
;MKIHAITVVKNEADILRHTLAAGLEWADAIYVLDNGSTDGTWELLQGLAASSPNLILCGQDPQPFRDGMRGAIYQRFQTRSTPGDWWCKLDADDLYVDDPRRFLERVPPAYSWVWSTYLNYFFTDRDLERWEDDPSLYGPEVPPDQKLRYYLNTHSERRFVRDPGALDWPEDEEWPLGLHRVYPRMIRQKNFVYRSPDQIQARLETRYAAIQAAFERGNDHFFQHEQITNWVDYMLKRAPAQKASRPSEAPMPTWRDRIMPAEALDYDDGTDDYVLRPELARQPPPGNRLAYGVRSTMHTARRLAGLT
;
A
#
# COMPACT_ATOMS: atom_id res chain seq x y z
N MET A 1 -5.48 -20.65 -12.41
CA MET A 1 -5.63 -19.40 -11.64
C MET A 1 -4.37 -18.57 -11.87
N LYS A 2 -4.52 -17.37 -12.41
CA LYS A 2 -3.44 -16.37 -12.50
C LYS A 2 -3.64 -15.30 -11.44
N ILE A 3 -2.54 -14.62 -11.09
CA ILE A 3 -2.55 -13.48 -10.17
C ILE A 3 -1.91 -12.30 -10.89
N HIS A 4 -2.69 -11.23 -11.04
CA HIS A 4 -2.30 -9.98 -11.68
C HIS A 4 -2.13 -8.92 -10.60
N ALA A 5 -0.91 -8.42 -10.37
CA ALA A 5 -0.65 -7.37 -9.39
C ALA A 5 -0.55 -6.01 -10.08
N ILE A 6 -1.13 -4.98 -9.47
CA ILE A 6 -1.07 -3.61 -9.94
C ILE A 6 -0.35 -2.76 -8.91
N THR A 7 0.69 -2.05 -9.36
CA THR A 7 1.54 -1.20 -8.54
C THR A 7 1.57 0.21 -9.11
N VAL A 8 1.31 1.20 -8.29
CA VAL A 8 1.54 2.62 -8.63
C VAL A 8 2.60 3.13 -7.67
N VAL A 9 3.72 3.58 -8.22
CA VAL A 9 4.90 3.95 -7.43
C VAL A 9 5.25 5.42 -7.58
N LYS A 10 5.85 6.00 -6.54
CA LYS A 10 6.47 7.32 -6.57
C LYS A 10 7.60 7.41 -5.56
N ASN A 11 8.84 7.58 -6.05
CA ASN A 11 10.04 7.75 -5.22
C ASN A 11 10.24 6.58 -4.24
N GLU A 12 10.37 5.36 -4.78
CA GLU A 12 10.52 4.12 -4.01
C GLU A 12 11.75 3.31 -4.47
N ALA A 13 12.78 3.98 -5.06
CA ALA A 13 13.98 3.32 -5.60
C ALA A 13 14.73 2.50 -4.56
N ASP A 14 14.64 2.87 -3.28
CA ASP A 14 15.34 2.22 -2.17
C ASP A 14 14.74 0.86 -1.73
N ILE A 15 13.50 0.53 -2.16
CA ILE A 15 12.82 -0.70 -1.73
C ILE A 15 12.27 -1.50 -2.90
N LEU A 16 11.91 -0.85 -4.00
CA LEU A 16 11.10 -1.43 -5.07
C LEU A 16 11.68 -2.70 -5.68
N ARG A 17 13.02 -2.81 -5.73
CA ARG A 17 13.71 -4.02 -6.20
C ARG A 17 13.29 -5.24 -5.38
N HIS A 18 13.24 -5.12 -4.06
CA HIS A 18 12.90 -6.22 -3.16
C HIS A 18 11.43 -6.61 -3.27
N THR A 19 10.54 -5.62 -3.32
CA THR A 19 9.09 -5.84 -3.45
C THR A 19 8.74 -6.50 -4.77
N LEU A 20 9.32 -6.02 -5.89
CA LEU A 20 9.05 -6.60 -7.20
C LEU A 20 9.65 -8.01 -7.35
N ALA A 21 10.86 -8.25 -6.81
CA ALA A 21 11.45 -9.58 -6.82
C ALA A 21 10.57 -10.58 -6.06
N ALA A 22 10.16 -10.25 -4.84
CA ALA A 22 9.23 -11.08 -4.06
C ALA A 22 7.87 -11.23 -4.75
N GLY A 23 7.35 -10.17 -5.36
CA GLY A 23 6.08 -10.16 -6.08
C GLY A 23 6.09 -11.11 -7.29
N LEU A 24 7.18 -11.16 -8.03
CA LEU A 24 7.33 -12.03 -9.21
C LEU A 24 7.38 -13.53 -8.87
N GLU A 25 7.63 -13.91 -7.62
CA GLU A 25 7.59 -15.30 -7.20
C GLU A 25 6.16 -15.86 -7.17
N TRP A 26 5.16 -15.03 -6.91
CA TRP A 26 3.78 -15.47 -6.78
C TRP A 26 2.81 -14.86 -7.82
N ALA A 27 3.10 -13.68 -8.39
CA ALA A 27 2.29 -13.04 -9.41
C ALA A 27 2.65 -13.53 -10.82
N ASP A 28 1.65 -13.77 -11.66
CA ASP A 28 1.85 -14.13 -13.08
C ASP A 28 2.16 -12.90 -13.92
N ALA A 29 1.77 -11.71 -13.46
CA ALA A 29 2.13 -10.43 -14.05
C ALA A 29 2.05 -9.32 -13.01
N ILE A 30 3.01 -8.39 -13.04
CA ILE A 30 3.00 -7.16 -12.25
C ILE A 30 2.96 -5.98 -13.22
N TYR A 31 1.92 -5.17 -13.12
CA TYR A 31 1.72 -3.95 -13.91
C TYR A 31 2.13 -2.75 -13.08
N VAL A 32 3.15 -2.00 -13.55
CA VAL A 32 3.72 -0.89 -12.79
C VAL A 32 3.50 0.41 -13.54
N LEU A 33 2.89 1.38 -12.86
CA LEU A 33 2.79 2.78 -13.29
C LEU A 33 3.68 3.63 -12.38
N ASP A 34 4.60 4.38 -12.97
CA ASP A 34 5.39 5.39 -12.26
C ASP A 34 4.61 6.70 -12.19
N ASN A 35 4.37 7.20 -10.98
CA ASN A 35 3.61 8.45 -10.76
C ASN A 35 4.53 9.68 -10.72
N GLY A 36 5.48 9.75 -11.65
CA GLY A 36 6.40 10.88 -11.81
C GLY A 36 7.48 10.89 -10.73
N SER A 37 8.20 9.80 -10.57
CA SER A 37 9.36 9.69 -9.67
C SER A 37 10.54 10.54 -10.15
N THR A 38 11.38 10.96 -9.21
CA THR A 38 12.56 11.80 -9.43
C THR A 38 13.83 11.27 -8.75
N ASP A 39 13.76 10.08 -8.16
CA ASP A 39 14.80 9.46 -7.34
C ASP A 39 15.53 8.28 -8.04
N GLY A 40 15.28 8.06 -9.34
CA GLY A 40 15.82 6.92 -10.08
C GLY A 40 14.89 5.68 -10.11
N THR A 41 13.69 5.78 -9.53
CA THR A 41 12.70 4.69 -9.55
C THR A 41 12.38 4.22 -10.99
N TRP A 42 12.21 5.17 -11.94
CA TRP A 42 11.86 4.82 -13.32
C TRP A 42 12.99 4.07 -14.03
N GLU A 43 14.22 4.51 -13.88
CA GLU A 43 15.42 3.87 -14.46
C GLU A 43 15.61 2.47 -13.88
N LEU A 44 15.39 2.31 -12.57
CA LEU A 44 15.38 1.00 -11.91
C LEU A 44 14.32 0.07 -12.52
N LEU A 45 13.09 0.56 -12.69
CA LEU A 45 12.01 -0.20 -13.31
C LEU A 45 12.34 -0.66 -14.72
N GLN A 46 12.92 0.21 -15.55
CA GLN A 46 13.35 -0.15 -16.91
C GLN A 46 14.40 -1.28 -16.90
N GLY A 47 15.38 -1.18 -15.98
CA GLY A 47 16.39 -2.22 -15.80
C GLY A 47 15.79 -3.57 -15.38
N LEU A 48 14.88 -3.56 -14.42
CA LEU A 48 14.21 -4.78 -13.94
C LEU A 48 13.31 -5.41 -15.00
N ALA A 49 12.54 -4.62 -15.74
CA ALA A 49 11.65 -5.11 -16.78
C ALA A 49 12.40 -5.72 -17.96
N ALA A 50 13.62 -5.27 -18.27
CA ALA A 50 14.43 -5.84 -19.31
C ALA A 50 14.80 -7.33 -19.07
N SER A 51 14.84 -7.74 -17.80
CA SER A 51 15.16 -9.13 -17.40
C SER A 51 13.93 -9.93 -16.92
N SER A 52 12.76 -9.30 -16.81
CA SER A 52 11.57 -9.90 -16.23
C SER A 52 10.35 -9.70 -17.13
N PRO A 53 10.00 -10.63 -18.02
CA PRO A 53 8.91 -10.47 -18.99
C PRO A 53 7.52 -10.33 -18.35
N ASN A 54 7.38 -10.75 -17.10
CA ASN A 54 6.14 -10.62 -16.31
C ASN A 54 6.03 -9.28 -15.56
N LEU A 55 7.08 -8.43 -15.62
CA LEU A 55 7.06 -7.06 -15.13
C LEU A 55 6.70 -6.13 -16.30
N ILE A 56 5.50 -5.57 -16.27
CA ILE A 56 4.91 -4.81 -17.35
C ILE A 56 4.88 -3.34 -16.98
N LEU A 57 5.69 -2.52 -17.64
CA LEU A 57 5.68 -1.09 -17.43
C LEU A 57 4.49 -0.44 -18.14
N CYS A 58 3.64 0.25 -17.38
CA CYS A 58 2.46 0.95 -17.90
C CYS A 58 2.77 2.36 -18.40
N GLY A 59 3.97 2.86 -18.12
CA GLY A 59 4.45 4.19 -18.45
C GLY A 59 4.61 5.06 -17.20
N GLN A 60 4.73 6.37 -17.43
CA GLN A 60 4.81 7.40 -16.39
C GLN A 60 3.56 8.30 -16.46
N ASP A 61 2.97 8.64 -15.32
CA ASP A 61 1.90 9.63 -15.18
C ASP A 61 2.26 10.61 -14.07
N PRO A 62 2.77 11.81 -14.38
CA PRO A 62 3.18 12.80 -13.38
C PRO A 62 2.00 13.55 -12.74
N GLN A 63 0.77 13.26 -13.16
CA GLN A 63 -0.42 13.85 -12.55
C GLN A 63 -0.52 13.47 -11.07
N PRO A 64 -1.19 14.30 -10.24
CA PRO A 64 -1.43 13.95 -8.85
C PRO A 64 -2.03 12.56 -8.72
N PHE A 65 -1.55 11.80 -7.73
CA PHE A 65 -2.06 10.46 -7.43
C PHE A 65 -3.58 10.50 -7.25
N ARG A 66 -4.24 9.51 -7.82
CA ARG A 66 -5.67 9.20 -7.64
C ARG A 66 -5.86 7.69 -7.53
N ASP A 67 -6.77 7.29 -6.68
CA ASP A 67 -7.04 5.86 -6.42
C ASP A 67 -7.41 5.08 -7.69
N GLY A 68 -8.11 5.71 -8.61
CA GLY A 68 -8.53 5.13 -9.88
C GLY A 68 -7.44 4.85 -10.90
N MET A 69 -6.18 5.25 -10.65
CA MET A 69 -5.05 4.87 -11.54
C MET A 69 -4.93 3.35 -11.71
N ARG A 70 -5.28 2.59 -10.65
CA ARG A 70 -5.30 1.12 -10.71
C ARG A 70 -6.44 0.59 -11.58
N GLY A 71 -7.60 1.24 -11.53
CA GLY A 71 -8.73 0.94 -12.42
C GLY A 71 -8.38 1.14 -13.89
N ALA A 72 -7.67 2.22 -14.25
CA ALA A 72 -7.20 2.47 -15.62
C ALA A 72 -6.24 1.38 -16.11
N ILE A 73 -5.33 0.90 -15.24
CA ILE A 73 -4.45 -0.22 -15.57
C ILE A 73 -5.26 -1.50 -15.78
N TYR A 74 -6.21 -1.80 -14.90
CA TYR A 74 -7.11 -2.95 -15.07
C TYR A 74 -7.83 -2.88 -16.43
N GLN A 75 -8.46 -1.75 -16.77
CA GLN A 75 -9.18 -1.56 -18.04
C GLN A 75 -8.29 -1.87 -19.25
N ARG A 76 -7.02 -1.46 -19.21
CA ARG A 76 -6.05 -1.70 -20.29
C ARG A 76 -5.68 -3.17 -20.45
N PHE A 77 -5.63 -3.93 -19.36
CA PHE A 77 -5.09 -5.29 -19.35
C PHE A 77 -6.10 -6.38 -18.97
N GLN A 78 -7.38 -6.05 -18.76
CA GLN A 78 -8.43 -6.99 -18.31
C GLN A 78 -8.55 -8.24 -19.21
N THR A 79 -8.27 -8.10 -20.50
CA THR A 79 -8.33 -9.23 -21.46
C THR A 79 -7.25 -10.30 -21.22
N ARG A 80 -6.26 -10.04 -20.35
CA ARG A 80 -5.25 -11.02 -19.95
C ARG A 80 -5.73 -11.92 -18.80
N SER A 81 -6.83 -11.55 -18.16
CA SER A 81 -7.46 -12.28 -17.08
C SER A 81 -8.62 -13.16 -17.61
N THR A 82 -8.90 -14.22 -16.90
CA THR A 82 -10.02 -15.12 -17.15
C THR A 82 -10.83 -15.33 -15.85
N PRO A 83 -12.11 -15.77 -15.94
CA PRO A 83 -12.91 -16.03 -14.75
C PRO A 83 -12.18 -16.93 -13.75
N GLY A 84 -12.07 -16.48 -12.51
CA GLY A 84 -11.36 -17.20 -11.42
C GLY A 84 -9.93 -16.74 -11.17
N ASP A 85 -9.34 -15.90 -12.02
CA ASP A 85 -8.07 -15.23 -11.79
C ASP A 85 -8.22 -14.15 -10.71
N TRP A 86 -7.10 -13.65 -10.19
CA TRP A 86 -7.09 -12.64 -9.14
C TRP A 86 -6.37 -11.37 -9.56
N TRP A 87 -6.94 -10.23 -9.18
CA TRP A 87 -6.28 -8.94 -9.24
C TRP A 87 -5.89 -8.48 -7.84
N CYS A 88 -4.71 -7.88 -7.72
CA CYS A 88 -4.11 -7.49 -6.45
C CYS A 88 -3.64 -6.04 -6.50
N LYS A 89 -3.88 -5.29 -5.43
CA LYS A 89 -3.15 -4.07 -5.16
C LYS A 89 -1.84 -4.46 -4.48
N LEU A 90 -0.70 -4.14 -5.11
CA LEU A 90 0.63 -4.32 -4.56
C LEU A 90 1.27 -2.94 -4.39
N ASP A 91 1.49 -2.50 -3.16
CA ASP A 91 2.21 -1.26 -2.91
C ASP A 91 3.73 -1.52 -2.89
N ALA A 92 4.53 -0.50 -3.20
CA ALA A 92 5.98 -0.64 -3.38
C ALA A 92 6.72 -1.05 -2.10
N ASP A 93 6.11 -0.82 -0.96
CA ASP A 93 6.64 -1.07 0.38
C ASP A 93 6.00 -2.28 1.09
N ASP A 94 5.32 -3.15 0.31
CA ASP A 94 4.61 -4.32 0.81
C ASP A 94 5.33 -5.64 0.50
N LEU A 95 5.53 -6.48 1.51
CA LEU A 95 6.00 -7.85 1.39
C LEU A 95 5.04 -8.81 2.10
N TYR A 96 4.63 -9.89 1.43
CA TYR A 96 3.76 -10.88 2.06
C TYR A 96 4.55 -11.84 2.95
N VAL A 97 3.99 -12.15 4.14
CA VAL A 97 4.45 -13.22 5.02
C VAL A 97 3.95 -14.56 4.50
N ASP A 98 2.65 -14.62 4.23
CA ASP A 98 2.04 -15.80 3.66
C ASP A 98 2.22 -15.79 2.13
N ASP A 99 2.57 -16.92 1.52
CA ASP A 99 2.63 -17.05 0.06
C ASP A 99 1.23 -16.79 -0.54
N PRO A 100 1.05 -15.69 -1.32
CA PRO A 100 -0.26 -15.34 -1.87
C PRO A 100 -0.85 -16.42 -2.78
N ARG A 101 -0.03 -17.10 -3.58
CA ARG A 101 -0.51 -18.14 -4.49
C ARG A 101 -1.13 -19.30 -3.70
N ARG A 102 -0.39 -19.83 -2.74
CA ARG A 102 -0.87 -20.93 -1.88
C ARG A 102 -2.05 -20.51 -1.02
N PHE A 103 -2.11 -19.26 -0.61
CA PHE A 103 -3.24 -18.73 0.15
C PHE A 103 -4.51 -18.69 -0.72
N LEU A 104 -4.42 -18.10 -1.92
CA LEU A 104 -5.55 -17.91 -2.82
C LEU A 104 -6.10 -19.24 -3.40
N GLU A 105 -5.25 -20.24 -3.60
CA GLU A 105 -5.66 -21.60 -4.01
C GLU A 105 -6.62 -22.25 -3.00
N ARG A 106 -6.53 -21.87 -1.73
CA ARG A 106 -7.40 -22.40 -0.66
C ARG A 106 -8.70 -21.60 -0.50
N VAL A 107 -8.88 -20.50 -1.21
CA VAL A 107 -10.08 -19.66 -1.13
C VAL A 107 -11.19 -20.30 -1.96
N PRO A 108 -12.31 -20.73 -1.34
CA PRO A 108 -13.40 -21.33 -2.09
C PRO A 108 -13.98 -20.37 -3.14
N PRO A 109 -14.54 -20.90 -4.27
CA PRO A 109 -15.08 -20.05 -5.36
C PRO A 109 -16.19 -19.09 -4.93
N ALA A 110 -16.90 -19.39 -3.84
CA ALA A 110 -17.94 -18.52 -3.29
C ALA A 110 -17.42 -17.18 -2.72
N TYR A 111 -16.10 -17.05 -2.54
CA TYR A 111 -15.47 -15.84 -2.04
C TYR A 111 -14.69 -15.15 -3.15
N SER A 112 -14.86 -13.86 -3.26
CA SER A 112 -14.21 -13.05 -4.30
C SER A 112 -13.28 -11.98 -3.76
N TRP A 113 -13.22 -11.79 -2.43
CA TRP A 113 -12.32 -10.83 -1.81
C TRP A 113 -11.49 -11.46 -0.72
N VAL A 114 -10.19 -11.11 -0.71
CA VAL A 114 -9.26 -11.40 0.39
C VAL A 114 -8.70 -10.08 0.91
N TRP A 115 -8.70 -9.94 2.23
CA TRP A 115 -8.11 -8.83 2.94
C TRP A 115 -6.76 -9.25 3.51
N SER A 116 -5.87 -8.28 3.69
CA SER A 116 -4.64 -8.48 4.45
C SER A 116 -4.74 -7.87 5.84
N THR A 117 -3.98 -8.42 6.78
CA THR A 117 -3.64 -7.79 8.04
C THR A 117 -2.22 -7.26 7.96
N TYR A 118 -2.04 -6.00 8.36
CA TYR A 118 -0.79 -5.27 8.22
C TYR A 118 0.09 -5.36 9.45
N LEU A 119 1.32 -5.78 9.22
CA LEU A 119 2.44 -5.66 10.14
C LEU A 119 3.26 -4.45 9.67
N ASN A 120 2.99 -3.28 10.23
CA ASN A 120 3.73 -2.07 9.89
C ASN A 120 5.05 -2.06 10.64
N TYR A 121 6.15 -2.06 9.88
CA TYR A 121 7.51 -1.93 10.39
C TYR A 121 7.89 -0.47 10.50
N PHE A 122 8.59 -0.14 11.56
CA PHE A 122 8.93 1.24 11.90
C PHE A 122 10.43 1.40 12.08
N PHE A 123 10.93 2.58 11.67
CA PHE A 123 12.25 3.04 12.04
C PHE A 123 12.22 3.50 13.51
N THR A 124 13.05 2.88 14.35
CA THR A 124 13.02 3.05 15.81
C THR A 124 14.23 3.82 16.34
N ASP A 125 14.22 4.15 17.62
CA ASP A 125 15.38 4.67 18.35
C ASP A 125 16.60 3.71 18.27
N ARG A 126 16.35 2.38 18.26
CA ARG A 126 17.42 1.39 18.07
C ARG A 126 17.97 1.38 16.64
N ASP A 127 17.11 1.62 15.67
CA ASP A 127 17.52 1.76 14.27
C ASP A 127 18.31 3.05 14.06
N LEU A 128 17.97 4.12 14.79
CA LEU A 128 18.71 5.37 14.76
C LEU A 128 20.14 5.18 15.25
N GLU A 129 20.34 4.51 16.40
CA GLU A 129 21.68 4.20 16.94
C GLU A 129 22.52 3.43 15.88
N ARG A 130 21.94 2.40 15.26
CA ARG A 130 22.59 1.60 14.21
C ARG A 130 22.88 2.40 12.93
N TRP A 131 21.97 3.29 12.55
CA TRP A 131 22.13 4.13 11.37
C TRP A 131 23.20 5.20 11.58
N GLU A 132 23.28 5.77 12.79
CA GLU A 132 24.35 6.74 13.14
C GLU A 132 25.74 6.09 13.14
N ASP A 133 25.84 4.81 13.54
CA ASP A 133 27.09 4.04 13.51
C ASP A 133 27.48 3.66 12.07
N ASP A 134 26.52 3.16 11.26
CA ASP A 134 26.75 2.75 9.88
C ASP A 134 25.48 2.94 9.02
N PRO A 135 25.35 4.08 8.32
CA PRO A 135 24.19 4.34 7.44
C PRO A 135 24.03 3.32 6.30
N SER A 136 25.10 2.63 5.89
CA SER A 136 25.04 1.67 4.79
C SER A 136 24.15 0.46 5.08
N LEU A 137 23.92 0.14 6.35
CA LEU A 137 23.00 -0.90 6.80
C LEU A 137 21.53 -0.62 6.40
N TYR A 138 21.23 0.63 6.03
CA TYR A 138 19.90 1.07 5.58
C TYR A 138 19.87 1.39 4.08
N GLY A 139 20.94 1.07 3.36
CA GLY A 139 21.05 1.29 1.91
C GLY A 139 20.07 0.46 1.08
N PRO A 140 19.86 0.81 -0.20
CA PRO A 140 18.85 0.19 -1.07
C PRO A 140 19.10 -1.30 -1.36
N GLU A 141 20.34 -1.77 -1.22
CA GLU A 141 20.70 -3.18 -1.46
C GLU A 141 20.39 -4.09 -0.27
N VAL A 142 20.19 -3.53 0.92
CA VAL A 142 19.85 -4.31 2.12
C VAL A 142 18.35 -4.63 2.12
N PRO A 143 17.93 -5.89 2.27
CA PRO A 143 16.52 -6.25 2.36
C PRO A 143 15.79 -5.51 3.49
N PRO A 144 14.55 -5.07 3.28
CA PRO A 144 13.83 -4.23 4.25
C PRO A 144 13.62 -4.92 5.61
N ASP A 145 13.42 -6.23 5.63
CA ASP A 145 13.27 -7.04 6.86
C ASP A 145 14.59 -7.31 7.60
N GLN A 146 15.74 -7.00 6.98
CA GLN A 146 17.04 -6.95 7.67
C GLN A 146 17.33 -5.57 8.25
N LYS A 147 16.76 -4.51 7.66
CA LYS A 147 16.86 -3.14 8.18
C LYS A 147 16.01 -2.96 9.42
N LEU A 148 14.72 -3.28 9.30
CA LEU A 148 13.69 -2.98 10.29
C LEU A 148 13.15 -4.29 10.88
N ARG A 149 13.14 -4.35 12.22
CA ARG A 149 12.73 -5.56 12.96
C ARG A 149 11.57 -5.29 13.93
N TYR A 150 11.18 -4.05 14.12
CA TYR A 150 10.13 -3.65 15.06
C TYR A 150 8.85 -3.29 14.33
N TYR A 151 7.73 -3.88 14.74
CA TYR A 151 6.46 -3.74 14.06
C TYR A 151 5.27 -3.57 15.00
N LEU A 152 4.15 -3.13 14.44
CA LEU A 152 2.82 -3.24 15.04
C LEU A 152 1.83 -3.83 14.03
N ASN A 153 0.94 -4.68 14.50
CA ASN A 153 -0.26 -5.03 13.75
C ASN A 153 -1.27 -3.86 13.84
N THR A 154 -1.43 -3.08 12.80
CA THR A 154 -2.10 -1.77 12.86
C THR A 154 -3.53 -1.77 12.32
N HIS A 155 -3.74 -2.35 11.14
CA HIS A 155 -5.03 -2.33 10.43
C HIS A 155 -5.16 -3.53 9.48
N SER A 156 -6.30 -3.61 8.83
CA SER A 156 -6.55 -4.54 7.74
C SER A 156 -7.11 -3.81 6.53
N GLU A 157 -6.77 -4.28 5.34
CA GLU A 157 -7.18 -3.67 4.07
C GLU A 157 -7.50 -4.73 3.01
N ARG A 158 -8.33 -4.37 2.01
CA ARG A 158 -8.57 -5.20 0.84
C ARG A 158 -7.29 -5.33 0.02
N ARG A 159 -7.00 -6.54 -0.49
CA ARG A 159 -5.79 -6.75 -1.31
C ARG A 159 -6.03 -7.53 -2.58
N PHE A 160 -6.92 -8.50 -2.54
CA PHE A 160 -7.19 -9.34 -3.71
C PHE A 160 -8.67 -9.36 -4.02
N VAL A 161 -8.97 -9.26 -5.32
CA VAL A 161 -10.32 -9.45 -5.87
C VAL A 161 -10.27 -10.51 -6.95
N ARG A 162 -11.17 -11.50 -6.87
CA ARG A 162 -11.34 -12.55 -7.88
C ARG A 162 -12.13 -12.01 -9.06
N ASP A 163 -11.61 -12.21 -10.25
CA ASP A 163 -12.24 -11.83 -11.50
C ASP A 163 -13.43 -12.79 -11.80
N PRO A 164 -14.67 -12.29 -11.91
CA PRO A 164 -15.81 -13.08 -12.33
C PRO A 164 -15.92 -13.23 -13.86
N GLY A 165 -14.99 -12.64 -14.64
CA GLY A 165 -14.99 -12.54 -16.09
C GLY A 165 -14.95 -11.11 -16.61
N ALA A 166 -15.39 -10.15 -15.81
CA ALA A 166 -15.18 -8.72 -15.99
C ALA A 166 -15.47 -8.01 -14.66
N LEU A 167 -14.52 -7.22 -14.17
CA LEU A 167 -14.73 -6.37 -13.01
C LEU A 167 -15.23 -5.00 -13.48
N ASP A 168 -16.24 -4.47 -12.82
CA ASP A 168 -16.64 -3.07 -12.98
C ASP A 168 -15.69 -2.22 -12.10
N TRP A 169 -14.57 -1.80 -12.68
CA TRP A 169 -13.55 -1.01 -11.99
C TRP A 169 -13.39 0.37 -12.65
N PRO A 170 -14.16 1.37 -12.21
CA PRO A 170 -14.06 2.73 -12.73
C PRO A 170 -12.73 3.38 -12.43
N GLU A 171 -12.33 4.35 -13.26
CA GLU A 171 -11.07 5.09 -13.12
C GLU A 171 -11.07 6.10 -11.96
N ASP A 172 -12.18 6.31 -11.28
CA ASP A 172 -12.36 7.17 -10.11
C ASP A 172 -12.50 6.37 -8.79
N GLU A 173 -12.44 5.04 -8.87
CA GLU A 173 -12.61 4.15 -7.71
C GLU A 173 -11.31 3.41 -7.36
N GLU A 174 -11.03 3.32 -6.06
CA GLU A 174 -9.88 2.54 -5.55
C GLU A 174 -10.01 1.04 -5.86
N TRP A 175 -11.24 0.53 -5.86
CA TRP A 175 -11.59 -0.87 -6.02
C TRP A 175 -12.78 -1.08 -6.95
N PRO A 176 -12.88 -2.27 -7.58
CA PRO A 176 -14.04 -2.58 -8.41
C PRO A 176 -15.34 -2.49 -7.61
N LEU A 177 -16.39 -2.06 -8.30
CA LEU A 177 -17.75 -1.99 -7.77
C LEU A 177 -18.38 -3.39 -7.66
N GLY A 178 -19.47 -3.49 -6.88
CA GLY A 178 -20.25 -4.72 -6.74
C GLY A 178 -20.21 -5.32 -5.34
N LEU A 179 -21.11 -6.28 -5.12
CA LEU A 179 -21.20 -7.01 -3.86
C LEU A 179 -20.29 -8.23 -3.91
N HIS A 180 -19.12 -8.11 -3.28
CA HIS A 180 -18.16 -9.19 -3.22
C HIS A 180 -18.17 -9.87 -1.85
N ARG A 181 -18.15 -11.20 -1.84
CA ARG A 181 -18.10 -11.97 -0.61
C ARG A 181 -16.67 -12.06 -0.09
N VAL A 182 -16.43 -11.55 1.12
CA VAL A 182 -15.12 -11.51 1.76
C VAL A 182 -14.78 -12.86 2.38
N TYR A 183 -13.58 -13.38 2.08
CA TYR A 183 -13.05 -14.59 2.73
C TYR A 183 -12.76 -14.33 4.21
N PRO A 184 -13.12 -15.25 5.13
CA PRO A 184 -13.00 -15.00 6.57
C PRO A 184 -11.56 -14.88 7.10
N ARG A 185 -10.60 -15.45 6.40
CA ARG A 185 -9.19 -15.37 6.77
C ARG A 185 -8.53 -14.23 6.02
N MET A 186 -7.58 -13.57 6.67
CA MET A 186 -6.76 -12.52 6.07
C MET A 186 -5.36 -13.08 5.80
N ILE A 187 -4.74 -12.60 4.73
CA ILE A 187 -3.33 -12.84 4.45
C ILE A 187 -2.47 -11.87 5.24
N ARG A 188 -1.34 -12.32 5.76
CA ARG A 188 -0.42 -11.47 6.53
C ARG A 188 0.55 -10.75 5.60
N GLN A 189 0.83 -9.49 5.89
CA GLN A 189 1.62 -8.61 5.05
C GLN A 189 2.49 -7.69 5.90
N LYS A 190 3.77 -7.58 5.57
CA LYS A 190 4.71 -6.58 6.11
C LYS A 190 4.60 -5.31 5.27
N ASN A 191 4.65 -4.16 5.92
CA ASN A 191 4.65 -2.86 5.26
C ASN A 191 5.77 -1.98 5.83
N PHE A 192 6.59 -1.40 4.96
CA PHE A 192 7.82 -0.69 5.31
C PHE A 192 7.75 0.78 4.90
N VAL A 193 6.85 1.54 5.52
CA VAL A 193 6.57 2.95 5.15
C VAL A 193 7.76 3.88 5.43
N TYR A 194 8.42 3.71 6.58
CA TYR A 194 9.49 4.56 7.09
C TYR A 194 10.74 3.73 7.33
N ARG A 195 11.77 3.88 6.46
CA ARG A 195 12.90 2.93 6.37
C ARG A 195 14.25 3.48 6.77
N SER A 196 14.44 4.79 6.60
CA SER A 196 15.69 5.50 6.97
C SER A 196 15.41 6.99 7.11
N PRO A 197 16.23 7.77 7.80
CA PRO A 197 16.08 9.22 7.91
C PRO A 197 15.89 9.93 6.58
N ASP A 198 16.72 9.61 5.58
CA ASP A 198 16.67 10.24 4.25
C ASP A 198 15.37 9.89 3.52
N GLN A 199 14.98 8.62 3.53
CA GLN A 199 13.73 8.17 2.91
C GLN A 199 12.50 8.77 3.60
N ILE A 200 12.49 8.82 4.93
CA ILE A 200 11.39 9.42 5.69
C ILE A 200 11.24 10.89 5.33
N GLN A 201 12.36 11.63 5.28
CA GLN A 201 12.36 13.05 4.95
C GLN A 201 11.84 13.28 3.51
N ALA A 202 12.35 12.55 2.53
CA ALA A 202 11.91 12.65 1.14
C ALA A 202 10.43 12.31 0.97
N ARG A 203 9.93 11.31 1.69
CA ARG A 203 8.51 10.96 1.71
C ARG A 203 7.66 12.10 2.28
N LEU A 204 8.06 12.67 3.41
CA LEU A 204 7.35 13.80 4.03
C LEU A 204 7.27 14.98 3.06
N GLU A 205 8.38 15.35 2.42
CA GLU A 205 8.44 16.44 1.43
C GLU A 205 7.50 16.18 0.25
N THR A 206 7.55 14.97 -0.32
CA THR A 206 6.67 14.56 -1.42
C THR A 206 5.19 14.67 -1.05
N ARG A 207 4.82 14.21 0.16
CA ARG A 207 3.44 14.23 0.63
C ARG A 207 2.96 15.64 0.97
N TYR A 208 3.81 16.47 1.57
CA TYR A 208 3.47 17.86 1.85
C TYR A 208 3.32 18.69 0.58
N ALA A 209 4.14 18.47 -0.44
CA ALA A 209 3.95 19.11 -1.76
C ALA A 209 2.58 18.73 -2.37
N ALA A 210 2.16 17.46 -2.24
CA ALA A 210 0.84 17.01 -2.70
C ALA A 210 -0.31 17.68 -1.94
N ILE A 211 -0.15 17.86 -0.62
CA ILE A 211 -1.13 18.57 0.24
C ILE A 211 -1.23 20.02 -0.19
N GLN A 212 -0.13 20.74 -0.35
CA GLN A 212 -0.12 22.13 -0.80
C GLN A 212 -0.82 22.28 -2.15
N ALA A 213 -0.47 21.45 -3.11
CA ALA A 213 -1.10 21.46 -4.42
C ALA A 213 -2.61 21.14 -4.37
N ALA A 214 -3.08 20.34 -3.42
CA ALA A 214 -4.51 20.10 -3.21
C ALA A 214 -5.22 21.34 -2.67
N PHE A 215 -4.62 22.03 -1.69
CA PHE A 215 -5.15 23.29 -1.15
C PHE A 215 -5.23 24.39 -2.22
N GLU A 216 -4.18 24.55 -3.03
CA GLU A 216 -4.16 25.53 -4.12
C GLU A 216 -5.27 25.31 -5.15
N ARG A 217 -5.73 24.07 -5.31
CA ARG A 217 -6.87 23.68 -6.14
C ARG A 217 -8.22 23.78 -5.42
N GLY A 218 -8.24 24.31 -4.20
CA GLY A 218 -9.47 24.48 -3.40
C GLY A 218 -9.98 23.21 -2.74
N ASN A 219 -9.12 22.18 -2.58
CA ASN A 219 -9.46 20.96 -1.84
C ASN A 219 -9.00 21.07 -0.38
N ASP A 220 -9.75 21.76 0.45
CA ASP A 220 -9.44 21.98 1.87
C ASP A 220 -9.65 20.70 2.73
N HIS A 221 -10.23 19.66 2.17
CA HIS A 221 -10.49 18.39 2.86
C HIS A 221 -9.44 17.32 2.54
N PHE A 222 -8.48 17.63 1.69
CA PHE A 222 -7.42 16.70 1.35
C PHE A 222 -6.57 16.42 2.60
N PHE A 223 -6.54 15.16 3.01
CA PHE A 223 -5.82 14.72 4.19
C PHE A 223 -4.88 13.56 3.87
N GLN A 224 -3.68 13.60 4.47
CA GLN A 224 -2.75 12.47 4.49
C GLN A 224 -2.25 12.23 5.92
N HIS A 225 -1.86 10.99 6.24
CA HIS A 225 -1.37 10.61 7.55
C HIS A 225 -0.12 11.41 7.97
N GLU A 226 0.66 11.86 7.01
CA GLU A 226 1.85 12.69 7.23
C GLU A 226 1.54 14.04 7.90
N GLN A 227 0.30 14.53 7.80
CA GLN A 227 -0.16 15.75 8.50
C GLN A 227 -0.37 15.56 10.01
N ILE A 228 -0.29 14.33 10.52
CA ILE A 228 -0.45 14.08 11.96
C ILE A 228 0.80 14.56 12.70
N THR A 229 0.64 15.53 13.58
CA THR A 229 1.73 16.16 14.34
C THR A 229 2.16 15.33 15.55
N ASN A 230 1.23 14.62 16.20
CA ASN A 230 1.50 13.69 17.29
C ASN A 230 1.54 12.23 16.78
N TRP A 231 2.28 12.01 15.70
CA TRP A 231 2.22 10.75 14.94
C TRP A 231 2.55 9.52 15.78
N VAL A 232 3.59 9.57 16.63
CA VAL A 232 4.00 8.45 17.51
C VAL A 232 2.87 8.07 18.46
N ASP A 233 2.29 9.04 19.17
CA ASP A 233 1.20 8.78 20.11
C ASP A 233 -0.06 8.26 19.42
N TYR A 234 -0.33 8.77 18.21
CA TYR A 234 -1.43 8.29 17.39
C TYR A 234 -1.23 6.82 16.98
N MET A 235 -0.05 6.46 16.48
CA MET A 235 0.26 5.10 16.07
C MET A 235 0.21 4.12 17.23
N LEU A 236 0.69 4.54 18.41
CA LEU A 236 0.64 3.75 19.64
C LEU A 236 -0.74 3.78 20.32
N LYS A 237 -1.74 4.47 19.73
CA LYS A 237 -3.10 4.64 20.28
C LYS A 237 -3.13 5.28 21.68
N ARG A 238 -2.12 6.09 21.99
CA ARG A 238 -2.04 6.86 23.25
C ARG A 238 -2.88 8.12 23.20
N ALA A 239 -3.04 8.72 22.00
CA ALA A 239 -3.84 9.91 21.76
C ALA A 239 -4.52 9.85 20.37
N PRO A 240 -5.66 10.56 20.19
CA PRO A 240 -6.24 10.74 18.86
C PRO A 240 -5.31 11.56 17.95
N ALA A 241 -5.48 11.43 16.66
CA ALA A 241 -4.71 12.18 15.67
C ALA A 241 -4.90 13.69 15.88
N GLN A 242 -3.79 14.41 16.06
CA GLN A 242 -3.74 15.86 16.01
C GLN A 242 -3.17 16.28 14.66
N LYS A 243 -3.89 17.11 13.93
CA LYS A 243 -3.50 17.55 12.59
C LYS A 243 -3.69 19.04 12.45
N ALA A 244 -2.80 19.69 11.72
CA ALA A 244 -3.00 21.05 11.29
C ALA A 244 -4.10 21.10 10.24
N SER A 245 -4.99 22.09 10.32
CA SER A 245 -6.08 22.28 9.37
C SER A 245 -5.56 22.74 8.01
N ARG A 246 -4.41 23.42 7.98
CA ARG A 246 -3.76 23.91 6.76
C ARG A 246 -2.24 23.69 6.83
N PRO A 247 -1.56 23.50 5.70
CA PRO A 247 -0.11 23.38 5.67
C PRO A 247 0.66 24.54 6.31
N SER A 248 0.07 25.77 6.29
CA SER A 248 0.64 26.98 6.89
C SER A 248 0.48 27.08 8.41
N GLU A 249 -0.33 26.22 9.04
CA GLU A 249 -0.64 26.29 10.48
C GLU A 249 0.34 25.51 11.35
N ALA A 250 1.08 24.59 10.77
CA ALA A 250 2.16 23.88 11.46
C ALA A 250 3.34 23.66 10.51
N PRO A 251 4.56 23.66 11.01
CA PRO A 251 5.72 23.29 10.22
C PRO A 251 5.56 21.83 9.72
N MET A 252 6.14 21.56 8.55
CA MET A 252 6.25 20.18 8.06
C MET A 252 7.02 19.35 9.09
N PRO A 253 6.51 18.17 9.48
CA PRO A 253 7.26 17.27 10.34
C PRO A 253 8.59 16.87 9.69
N THR A 254 9.56 16.54 10.53
CA THR A 254 10.84 15.99 10.12
C THR A 254 10.86 14.48 10.30
N TRP A 255 11.86 13.83 9.75
CA TRP A 255 12.05 12.39 9.95
C TRP A 255 12.15 12.01 11.46
N ARG A 256 12.66 12.92 12.31
CA ARG A 256 12.74 12.70 13.76
C ARG A 256 11.37 12.53 14.43
N ASP A 257 10.36 13.17 13.90
CA ASP A 257 8.97 13.06 14.39
C ASP A 257 8.32 11.71 14.02
N ARG A 258 9.04 10.84 13.33
CA ARG A 258 8.60 9.50 12.85
C ARG A 258 9.38 8.35 13.47
N ILE A 259 10.33 8.63 14.37
CA ILE A 259 11.06 7.61 15.11
C ILE A 259 10.14 7.01 16.18
N MET A 260 10.01 5.69 16.17
CA MET A 260 9.20 4.97 17.15
C MET A 260 10.07 4.44 18.30
N PRO A 261 9.58 4.45 19.56
CA PRO A 261 10.28 3.78 20.64
C PRO A 261 10.20 2.25 20.45
N ALA A 262 11.33 1.59 20.29
CA ALA A 262 11.41 0.13 20.06
C ALA A 262 10.73 -0.68 21.18
N GLU A 263 10.81 -0.21 22.41
CA GLU A 263 10.20 -0.85 23.59
C GLU A 263 8.67 -0.91 23.56
N ALA A 264 8.02 -0.08 22.71
CA ALA A 264 6.56 -0.05 22.54
C ALA A 264 6.07 -0.93 21.38
N LEU A 265 6.96 -1.64 20.70
CA LEU A 265 6.70 -2.41 19.50
C LEU A 265 6.99 -3.88 19.72
N ASP A 266 6.37 -4.73 18.91
CA ASP A 266 6.71 -6.14 18.81
C ASP A 266 7.98 -6.32 17.97
N TYR A 267 8.77 -7.36 18.24
CA TYR A 267 10.01 -7.66 17.53
C TYR A 267 9.86 -8.86 16.61
N ASP A 268 10.26 -8.71 15.36
CA ASP A 268 10.31 -9.79 14.38
C ASP A 268 11.65 -10.53 14.53
N ASP A 269 11.63 -11.71 15.08
CA ASP A 269 12.80 -12.58 15.26
C ASP A 269 13.10 -13.46 14.02
N GLY A 270 12.26 -13.38 12.99
CA GLY A 270 12.37 -14.15 11.76
C GLY A 270 11.72 -15.52 11.79
N THR A 271 10.92 -15.83 12.81
CA THR A 271 10.21 -17.13 12.94
C THR A 271 8.83 -17.14 12.29
N ASP A 272 8.39 -16.01 11.72
CA ASP A 272 7.03 -15.79 11.19
C ASP A 272 5.90 -15.94 12.23
N ASP A 273 6.24 -15.92 13.53
CA ASP A 273 5.30 -15.91 14.64
C ASP A 273 5.01 -14.45 15.06
N TYR A 274 3.95 -13.88 14.48
CA TYR A 274 3.60 -12.47 14.67
C TYR A 274 2.50 -12.29 15.71
N VAL A 275 2.65 -11.28 16.56
CA VAL A 275 1.61 -10.80 17.47
C VAL A 275 0.51 -10.12 16.67
N LEU A 276 -0.63 -10.78 16.55
CA LEU A 276 -1.80 -10.23 15.85
C LEU A 276 -2.84 -9.76 16.85
N ARG A 277 -3.37 -8.57 16.63
CA ARG A 277 -4.53 -8.07 17.41
C ARG A 277 -5.76 -8.86 17.02
N PRO A 278 -6.51 -9.43 17.98
CA PRO A 278 -7.64 -10.31 17.69
C PRO A 278 -8.71 -9.67 16.79
N GLU A 279 -8.93 -8.36 16.92
CA GLU A 279 -9.87 -7.60 16.10
C GLU A 279 -9.43 -7.44 14.64
N LEU A 280 -8.12 -7.56 14.36
CA LEU A 280 -7.52 -7.46 13.03
C LEU A 280 -7.18 -8.83 12.42
N ALA A 281 -7.19 -9.90 13.21
CA ALA A 281 -6.90 -11.25 12.76
C ALA A 281 -8.11 -11.93 12.08
N ARG A 282 -9.29 -11.32 12.16
CA ARG A 282 -10.56 -11.85 11.64
C ARG A 282 -11.19 -10.85 10.68
N GLN A 283 -12.29 -11.25 10.08
CA GLN A 283 -13.05 -10.48 9.07
C GLN A 283 -13.10 -8.96 9.33
N PRO A 284 -13.03 -8.14 8.26
CA PRO A 284 -13.23 -6.70 8.38
C PRO A 284 -14.55 -6.37 9.07
N PRO A 285 -14.62 -5.26 9.83
CA PRO A 285 -15.81 -4.84 10.56
C PRO A 285 -17.05 -4.77 9.65
N PRO A 286 -18.23 -5.18 10.12
CA PRO A 286 -19.46 -5.18 9.34
C PRO A 286 -19.83 -3.83 8.70
N GLY A 287 -19.47 -2.71 9.34
CA GLY A 287 -19.74 -1.35 8.86
C GLY A 287 -19.11 -1.04 7.50
N ASN A 288 -17.91 -1.56 7.23
CA ASN A 288 -17.24 -1.36 5.94
C ASN A 288 -17.92 -2.10 4.77
N ARG A 289 -18.63 -3.19 5.06
CA ARG A 289 -19.38 -3.94 4.05
C ARG A 289 -20.63 -3.20 3.54
N LEU A 290 -21.36 -2.55 4.45
CA LEU A 290 -22.57 -1.80 4.13
C LEU A 290 -22.27 -0.49 3.42
N ALA A 291 -21.26 0.27 3.90
CA ALA A 291 -20.87 1.52 3.29
C ALA A 291 -20.37 1.33 1.84
N TYR A 292 -19.63 0.26 1.58
CA TYR A 292 -19.16 -0.07 0.24
C TYR A 292 -20.30 -0.51 -0.70
N GLY A 293 -21.21 -1.36 -0.22
CA GLY A 293 -22.40 -1.78 -0.98
C GLY A 293 -23.29 -0.58 -1.34
N VAL A 294 -23.50 0.35 -0.42
CA VAL A 294 -24.31 1.57 -0.65
C VAL A 294 -23.61 2.50 -1.67
N ARG A 295 -22.30 2.74 -1.57
CA ARG A 295 -21.55 3.53 -2.56
C ARG A 295 -21.62 2.90 -3.95
N SER A 296 -21.36 1.61 -4.06
CA SER A 296 -21.47 0.84 -5.31
C SER A 296 -22.84 0.97 -5.95
N THR A 297 -23.92 0.82 -5.17
CA THR A 297 -25.30 0.94 -5.66
C THR A 297 -25.61 2.37 -6.13
N MET A 298 -25.14 3.39 -5.39
CA MET A 298 -25.32 4.80 -5.76
C MET A 298 -24.55 5.17 -7.04
N HIS A 299 -23.34 4.68 -7.20
CA HIS A 299 -22.54 4.92 -8.41
C HIS A 299 -23.15 4.27 -9.64
N THR A 300 -23.56 3.00 -9.53
CA THR A 300 -24.28 2.30 -10.59
C THR A 300 -25.59 3.02 -10.96
N ALA A 301 -26.34 3.50 -9.96
CA ALA A 301 -27.56 4.26 -10.19
C ALA A 301 -27.31 5.61 -10.89
N ARG A 302 -26.24 6.33 -10.53
CA ARG A 302 -25.84 7.59 -11.20
C ARG A 302 -25.43 7.34 -12.66
N ARG A 303 -24.62 6.32 -12.94
CA ARG A 303 -24.24 5.94 -14.32
C ARG A 303 -25.46 5.59 -15.19
N LEU A 304 -26.40 4.78 -14.66
CA LEU A 304 -27.64 4.44 -15.37
C LEU A 304 -28.56 5.65 -15.58
N ALA A 305 -28.48 6.66 -14.72
CA ALA A 305 -29.24 7.89 -14.83
C ALA A 305 -28.55 8.96 -15.72
N GLY A 306 -27.34 8.70 -16.26
CA GLY A 306 -26.58 9.66 -17.07
C GLY A 306 -26.10 10.89 -16.29
N LEU A 307 -26.02 10.81 -14.96
CA LEU A 307 -25.55 11.84 -14.05
C LEU A 307 -24.09 11.54 -13.69
N THR A 308 -23.14 12.01 -14.51
CA THR A 308 -21.69 12.05 -14.19
C THR A 308 -21.33 13.30 -13.45
#